data_ce6146399cf3a5eee4aa08ddcf5c04ae
#
_entry.id   ce6146399cf3a5eee4aa08ddcf5c04ae
#
_cell.length_a   1.000
_cell.length_b   1.000
_cell.length_c   1.000
_cell.angle_alpha   90.00
_cell.angle_beta   90.00
_cell.angle_gamma   90.00
#
_symmetry.space_group_name_H-M   'P 1'
#
loop_
_entity.id
_entity.type
_entity.pdbx_description
1 polymer ?
#
loop_
_entity_poly.entity_id
_entity_poly.type
_entity_poly.pdbx_seq_one_letter_code
_entity_poly.pdbx_strand_id
1 'polypeptide(L)'
;MNNIILIGMPGSGKSSLGVVLAKKIGFGFIDSDLVIQQREGMTLERIIEKHGDAGFIQIENEVNCSISPHHTVIATGGSAVYGKEAMEHFKDIGTVVYLELPPESLEERLGSLKERGVVSNGKTTVEEIYADRVALYKKYADITLNEQGKQIRETVEMLYDICLLYTSRAHETEADLVCR
;
A
#
# COMPACT_ATOMS: atom_id res chain seq x y z
N MET A 1 -12.65 -11.14 -6.68
CA MET A 1 -11.69 -10.10 -6.22
C MET A 1 -10.34 -10.40 -6.85
N ASN A 2 -9.76 -9.46 -7.60
CA ASN A 2 -8.49 -9.72 -8.28
C ASN A 2 -7.31 -9.63 -7.30
N ASN A 3 -6.98 -8.44 -6.86
CA ASN A 3 -5.88 -8.18 -5.94
C ASN A 3 -6.32 -7.28 -4.79
N ILE A 4 -5.53 -7.22 -3.73
CA ILE A 4 -5.69 -6.28 -2.62
C ILE A 4 -4.42 -5.43 -2.55
N ILE A 5 -4.55 -4.13 -2.71
CA ILE A 5 -3.42 -3.21 -2.69
C ILE A 5 -3.45 -2.43 -1.38
N LEU A 6 -2.40 -2.60 -0.56
CA LEU A 6 -2.27 -1.91 0.72
C LEU A 6 -1.44 -0.64 0.55
N ILE A 7 -2.06 0.51 0.81
CA ILE A 7 -1.41 1.83 0.82
C ILE A 7 -1.44 2.43 2.22
N GLY A 8 -0.57 3.39 2.49
CA GLY A 8 -0.48 4.08 3.78
C GLY A 8 0.94 4.52 4.11
N MET A 9 1.08 5.21 5.21
CA MET A 9 2.37 5.74 5.69
C MET A 9 3.43 4.65 5.87
N PRO A 10 4.72 4.97 5.73
CA PRO A 10 5.79 4.12 6.24
C PRO A 10 5.51 3.77 7.71
N GLY A 11 5.78 2.53 8.11
CA GLY A 11 5.50 2.07 9.49
C GLY A 11 4.04 1.71 9.79
N SER A 12 3.09 1.88 8.86
CA SER A 12 1.69 1.45 9.05
C SER A 12 1.48 -0.06 9.03
N GLY A 13 2.52 -0.86 8.82
CA GLY A 13 2.41 -2.33 8.90
C GLY A 13 1.96 -3.03 7.62
N LYS A 14 1.90 -2.36 6.47
CA LYS A 14 1.44 -2.93 5.17
C LYS A 14 2.06 -4.29 4.85
N SER A 15 3.38 -4.41 4.92
CA SER A 15 4.08 -5.65 4.59
C SER A 15 3.75 -6.78 5.57
N SER A 16 3.78 -6.51 6.88
CA SER A 16 3.46 -7.49 7.91
C SER A 16 2.01 -7.96 7.83
N LEU A 17 1.09 -7.02 7.68
CA LEU A 17 -0.34 -7.25 7.52
C LEU A 17 -0.62 -8.02 6.21
N GLY A 18 0.02 -7.59 5.13
CA GLY A 18 -0.15 -8.17 3.79
C GLY A 18 0.25 -9.64 3.75
N VAL A 19 1.38 -10.02 4.34
CA VAL A 19 1.82 -11.43 4.43
C VAL A 19 0.80 -12.27 5.21
N VAL A 20 0.34 -11.79 6.36
CA VAL A 20 -0.62 -12.54 7.21
C VAL A 20 -1.98 -12.67 6.51
N LEU A 21 -2.45 -11.59 5.89
CA LEU A 21 -3.70 -11.59 5.12
C LEU A 21 -3.61 -12.55 3.93
N ALA A 22 -2.56 -12.45 3.12
CA ALA A 22 -2.35 -13.30 1.95
C ALA A 22 -2.38 -14.79 2.34
N LYS A 23 -1.69 -15.16 3.42
CA LYS A 23 -1.72 -16.53 3.96
C LYS A 23 -3.12 -16.95 4.39
N LYS A 24 -3.88 -16.05 5.01
CA LYS A 24 -5.23 -16.34 5.51
C LYS A 24 -6.24 -16.59 4.39
N ILE A 25 -6.14 -15.81 3.30
CA ILE A 25 -7.09 -15.89 2.15
C ILE A 25 -6.60 -16.78 1.00
N GLY A 26 -5.39 -17.35 1.10
CA GLY A 26 -4.80 -18.20 0.06
C GLY A 26 -4.30 -17.44 -1.17
N PHE A 27 -3.92 -16.16 -1.01
CA PHE A 27 -3.39 -15.30 -2.06
C PHE A 27 -1.86 -15.31 -2.08
N GLY A 28 -1.27 -14.87 -3.21
CA GLY A 28 0.13 -14.49 -3.27
C GLY A 28 0.40 -13.21 -2.46
N PHE A 29 1.69 -12.90 -2.25
CA PHE A 29 2.12 -11.66 -1.62
C PHE A 29 3.26 -11.03 -2.42
N ILE A 30 3.17 -9.72 -2.65
CA ILE A 30 4.22 -8.89 -3.26
C ILE A 30 4.44 -7.68 -2.37
N ASP A 31 5.72 -7.40 -2.06
CA ASP A 31 6.15 -6.12 -1.48
C ASP A 31 6.83 -5.31 -2.59
N SER A 32 6.24 -4.17 -2.97
CA SER A 32 6.75 -3.39 -4.10
C SER A 32 8.13 -2.77 -3.81
N ASP A 33 8.45 -2.51 -2.54
CA ASP A 33 9.77 -2.02 -2.14
C ASP A 33 10.86 -3.06 -2.46
N LEU A 34 10.56 -4.35 -2.27
CA LEU A 34 11.47 -5.44 -2.64
C LEU A 34 11.63 -5.57 -4.16
N VAL A 35 10.55 -5.37 -4.92
CA VAL A 35 10.61 -5.37 -6.39
C VAL A 35 11.49 -4.23 -6.90
N ILE A 36 11.34 -3.03 -6.33
CA ILE A 36 12.20 -1.88 -6.66
C ILE A 36 13.66 -2.21 -6.36
N GLN A 37 13.97 -2.71 -5.17
CA GLN A 37 15.34 -3.06 -4.78
C GLN A 37 15.95 -4.14 -5.69
N GLN A 38 15.16 -5.13 -6.08
CA GLN A 38 15.60 -6.18 -6.98
C GLN A 38 15.90 -5.63 -8.38
N ARG A 39 15.03 -4.75 -8.90
CA ARG A 39 15.24 -4.10 -10.22
C ARG A 39 16.49 -3.23 -10.23
N GLU A 40 16.69 -2.42 -9.21
CA GLU A 40 17.78 -1.45 -9.14
C GLU A 40 19.11 -2.05 -8.60
N GLY A 41 19.06 -3.25 -8.03
CA GLY A 41 20.23 -3.93 -7.47
C GLY A 41 20.82 -3.26 -6.22
N MET A 42 20.02 -2.45 -5.52
CA MET A 42 20.45 -1.69 -4.33
C MET A 42 19.28 -1.43 -3.37
N THR A 43 19.59 -1.00 -2.13
CA THR A 43 18.58 -0.64 -1.12
C THR A 43 17.85 0.65 -1.50
N LEU A 44 16.62 0.85 -0.98
CA LEU A 44 15.84 2.06 -1.23
C LEU A 44 16.61 3.33 -0.85
N GLU A 45 17.29 3.31 0.30
CA GLU A 45 18.12 4.43 0.75
C GLU A 45 19.15 4.84 -0.30
N ARG A 46 19.89 3.87 -0.86
CA ARG A 46 20.88 4.11 -1.90
C ARG A 46 20.28 4.61 -3.22
N ILE A 47 19.07 4.14 -3.55
CA ILE A 47 18.36 4.62 -4.74
C ILE A 47 18.00 6.10 -4.55
N ILE A 48 17.48 6.47 -3.36
CA ILE A 48 17.14 7.85 -3.03
C ILE A 48 18.38 8.73 -2.99
N GLU A 49 19.47 8.27 -2.38
CA GLU A 49 20.75 9.00 -2.37
C GLU A 49 21.27 9.29 -3.79
N LYS A 50 21.13 8.32 -4.68
CA LYS A 50 21.63 8.40 -6.06
C LYS A 50 20.76 9.24 -6.98
N HIS A 51 19.43 9.14 -6.86
CA HIS A 51 18.47 9.72 -7.80
C HIS A 51 17.65 10.87 -7.21
N GLY A 52 17.77 11.13 -5.89
CA GLY A 52 16.91 12.05 -5.17
C GLY A 52 15.47 11.55 -5.03
N ASP A 53 14.67 12.29 -4.25
CA ASP A 53 13.27 11.95 -4.01
C ASP A 53 12.45 11.88 -5.32
N ALA A 54 12.62 12.84 -6.21
CA ALA A 54 11.88 12.89 -7.48
C ALA A 54 12.25 11.71 -8.40
N GLY A 55 13.53 11.35 -8.49
CA GLY A 55 13.97 10.20 -9.28
C GLY A 55 13.48 8.87 -8.69
N PHE A 56 13.47 8.76 -7.37
CA PHE A 56 12.90 7.58 -6.71
C PHE A 56 11.40 7.43 -6.98
N ILE A 57 10.61 8.51 -6.87
CA ILE A 57 9.17 8.49 -7.17
C ILE A 57 8.90 8.05 -8.59
N GLN A 58 9.72 8.47 -9.54
CA GLN A 58 9.59 8.02 -10.93
C GLN A 58 9.87 6.51 -11.06
N ILE A 59 10.95 6.01 -10.46
CA ILE A 59 11.29 4.58 -10.44
C ILE A 59 10.17 3.76 -9.78
N GLU A 60 9.68 4.21 -8.62
CA GLU A 60 8.57 3.58 -7.91
C GLU A 60 7.30 3.53 -8.76
N ASN A 61 6.95 4.62 -9.45
CA ASN A 61 5.80 4.68 -10.35
C ASN A 61 5.93 3.67 -11.50
N GLU A 62 7.10 3.61 -12.16
CA GLU A 62 7.35 2.66 -13.25
C GLU A 62 7.27 1.20 -12.78
N VAL A 63 7.88 0.87 -11.64
CA VAL A 63 7.83 -0.48 -11.07
C VAL A 63 6.41 -0.87 -10.71
N ASN A 64 5.69 0.01 -10.01
CA ASN A 64 4.32 -0.25 -9.61
C ASN A 64 3.38 -0.45 -10.80
N CYS A 65 3.55 0.29 -11.90
CA CYS A 65 2.82 0.07 -13.16
C CYS A 65 3.10 -1.30 -13.79
N SER A 66 4.26 -1.90 -13.52
CA SER A 66 4.64 -3.22 -14.06
C SER A 66 4.10 -4.40 -13.27
N ILE A 67 3.60 -4.17 -12.05
CA ILE A 67 3.08 -5.21 -11.15
C ILE A 67 1.64 -5.55 -11.53
N SER A 68 1.43 -6.70 -12.18
CA SER A 68 0.10 -7.15 -12.65
C SER A 68 -0.17 -8.62 -12.32
N PRO A 69 -0.16 -9.02 -11.04
CA PRO A 69 -0.47 -10.38 -10.63
C PRO A 69 -1.99 -10.62 -10.57
N HIS A 70 -2.36 -11.85 -10.26
CA HIS A 70 -3.72 -12.24 -9.93
C HIS A 70 -3.76 -12.87 -8.52
N HIS A 71 -4.87 -12.67 -7.79
CA HIS A 71 -5.06 -13.22 -6.44
C HIS A 71 -3.87 -12.96 -5.51
N THR A 72 -3.48 -11.69 -5.42
CA THR A 72 -2.28 -11.28 -4.70
C THR A 72 -2.56 -10.07 -3.80
N VAL A 73 -1.99 -10.09 -2.59
CA VAL A 73 -1.90 -8.91 -1.73
C VAL A 73 -0.61 -8.17 -2.07
N ILE A 74 -0.73 -6.90 -2.43
CA ILE A 74 0.39 -6.03 -2.81
C ILE A 74 0.57 -4.98 -1.71
N ALA A 75 1.70 -5.01 -1.02
CA ALA A 75 2.11 -3.94 -0.11
C ALA A 75 2.96 -2.92 -0.86
N THR A 76 2.57 -1.64 -0.82
CA THR A 76 3.26 -0.57 -1.54
C THR A 76 4.21 0.21 -0.63
N GLY A 77 5.16 0.93 -1.22
CA GLY A 77 5.90 1.98 -0.54
C GLY A 77 4.98 3.12 -0.07
N GLY A 78 5.43 3.89 0.92
CA GLY A 78 4.64 5.01 1.44
C GLY A 78 4.51 6.18 0.46
N SER A 79 5.40 6.28 -0.53
CA SER A 79 5.42 7.31 -1.57
C SER A 79 4.65 6.93 -2.84
N ALA A 80 4.19 5.69 -2.95
CA ALA A 80 3.49 5.18 -4.13
C ALA A 80 2.32 6.07 -4.58
N VAL A 81 1.67 6.76 -3.64
CA VAL A 81 0.53 7.66 -3.92
C VAL A 81 0.90 8.94 -4.70
N TYR A 82 2.19 9.25 -4.85
CA TYR A 82 2.64 10.31 -5.73
C TYR A 82 2.66 9.88 -7.21
N GLY A 83 2.75 8.59 -7.50
CA GLY A 83 2.67 8.01 -8.83
C GLY A 83 1.22 7.88 -9.29
N LYS A 84 0.74 8.86 -10.07
CA LYS A 84 -0.66 8.86 -10.54
C LYS A 84 -0.96 7.62 -11.39
N GLU A 85 -0.09 7.32 -12.34
CA GLU A 85 -0.26 6.19 -13.27
C GLU A 85 -0.27 4.86 -12.51
N ALA A 86 0.63 4.70 -11.53
CA ALA A 86 0.67 3.52 -10.68
C ALA A 86 -0.61 3.35 -9.86
N MET A 87 -1.14 4.44 -9.30
CA MET A 87 -2.36 4.37 -8.51
C MET A 87 -3.60 4.10 -9.36
N GLU A 88 -3.68 4.65 -10.57
CA GLU A 88 -4.72 4.33 -11.54
C GLU A 88 -4.63 2.83 -11.95
N HIS A 89 -3.43 2.35 -12.27
CA HIS A 89 -3.19 0.95 -12.56
C HIS A 89 -3.61 0.02 -11.41
N PHE A 90 -3.26 0.35 -10.17
CA PHE A 90 -3.66 -0.44 -9.00
C PHE A 90 -5.18 -0.49 -8.80
N LYS A 91 -5.90 0.60 -9.10
CA LYS A 91 -7.37 0.61 -9.07
C LYS A 91 -7.98 -0.28 -10.15
N ASP A 92 -7.34 -0.38 -11.31
CA ASP A 92 -7.82 -1.24 -12.40
C ASP A 92 -7.62 -2.73 -12.10
N ILE A 93 -6.54 -3.10 -11.39
CA ILE A 93 -6.20 -4.50 -11.12
C ILE A 93 -6.70 -5.04 -9.78
N GLY A 94 -7.23 -4.19 -8.89
CA GLY A 94 -7.68 -4.66 -7.56
C GLY A 94 -8.35 -3.61 -6.70
N THR A 95 -8.53 -3.93 -5.43
CA THR A 95 -9.12 -3.06 -4.42
C THR A 95 -8.02 -2.37 -3.61
N VAL A 96 -8.04 -1.05 -3.57
CA VAL A 96 -7.05 -0.25 -2.84
C VAL A 96 -7.53 0.02 -1.40
N VAL A 97 -6.75 -0.46 -0.44
CA VAL A 97 -7.03 -0.34 0.99
C VAL A 97 -6.01 0.59 1.65
N TYR A 98 -6.49 1.68 2.21
CA TYR A 98 -5.67 2.59 3.00
C TYR A 98 -5.64 2.16 4.46
N LEU A 99 -4.43 1.86 4.96
CA LEU A 99 -4.17 1.58 6.36
C LEU A 99 -3.88 2.91 7.06
N GLU A 100 -4.91 3.46 7.73
CA GLU A 100 -4.82 4.75 8.41
C GLU A 100 -4.30 4.58 9.83
N LEU A 101 -3.19 5.27 10.12
CA LEU A 101 -2.64 5.45 11.47
C LEU A 101 -2.33 6.92 11.69
N PRO A 102 -2.62 7.47 12.87
CA PRO A 102 -2.28 8.85 13.19
C PRO A 102 -0.76 9.02 13.36
N PRO A 103 -0.24 10.23 13.14
CA PRO A 103 1.21 10.51 13.19
C PRO A 103 1.87 10.05 14.48
N GLU A 104 1.23 10.24 15.63
CA GLU A 104 1.77 9.88 16.94
C GLU A 104 2.09 8.37 17.04
N SER A 105 1.20 7.53 16.50
CA SER A 105 1.41 6.08 16.46
C SER A 105 2.50 5.67 15.46
N LEU A 106 2.71 6.48 14.43
CA LEU A 106 3.75 6.23 13.41
C LEU A 106 5.14 6.59 13.93
N GLU A 107 5.27 7.67 14.70
CA GLU A 107 6.56 8.08 15.29
C GLU A 107 7.14 6.99 16.18
N GLU A 108 6.31 6.38 17.03
CA GLU A 108 6.73 5.26 17.90
C GLU A 108 7.28 4.06 17.09
N ARG A 109 6.76 3.84 15.88
CA ARG A 109 7.11 2.70 15.02
C ARG A 109 8.27 2.98 14.06
N LEU A 110 8.43 4.22 13.63
CA LEU A 110 9.36 4.57 12.55
C LEU A 110 10.81 4.75 13.02
N GLY A 111 11.05 5.24 14.23
CA GLY A 111 12.40 5.64 14.64
C GLY A 111 12.98 6.71 13.68
N SER A 112 14.19 6.49 13.14
CA SER A 112 14.80 7.39 12.17
C SER A 112 14.22 7.20 10.76
N LEU A 113 13.61 8.25 10.20
CA LEU A 113 13.08 8.28 8.83
C LEU A 113 14.16 8.03 7.77
N LYS A 114 15.38 8.55 8.00
CA LYS A 114 16.50 8.42 7.05
C LYS A 114 16.99 6.99 6.91
N GLU A 115 17.07 6.25 8.02
CA GLU A 115 17.57 4.87 8.01
C GLU A 115 16.64 3.88 7.28
N ARG A 116 15.41 4.29 6.99
CA ARG A 116 14.41 3.44 6.32
C ARG A 116 14.18 3.76 4.85
N GLY A 117 14.95 4.66 4.25
CA GLY A 117 14.78 5.05 2.86
C GLY A 117 13.38 5.64 2.60
N VAL A 118 12.96 6.58 3.44
CA VAL A 118 11.67 7.26 3.29
C VAL A 118 11.84 8.51 2.44
N VAL A 119 11.10 8.60 1.34
CA VAL A 119 10.98 9.83 0.55
C VAL A 119 10.40 10.93 1.43
N SER A 120 11.08 12.06 1.53
CA SER A 120 10.66 13.13 2.44
C SER A 120 10.17 14.39 1.72
N ASN A 121 10.57 14.60 0.47
CA ASN A 121 10.32 15.84 -0.28
C ASN A 121 10.76 17.09 0.50
N GLY A 122 11.89 16.97 1.21
CA GLY A 122 12.45 18.06 2.03
C GLY A 122 11.78 18.24 3.40
N LYS A 123 10.83 17.38 3.77
CA LYS A 123 10.17 17.37 5.08
C LYS A 123 11.04 16.63 6.10
N THR A 124 10.92 17.02 7.37
CA THR A 124 11.80 16.53 8.44
C THR A 124 11.05 15.75 9.51
N THR A 125 9.73 15.91 9.60
CA THR A 125 8.89 15.24 10.61
C THR A 125 7.87 14.29 9.98
N VAL A 126 7.40 13.32 10.78
CA VAL A 126 6.36 12.37 10.37
C VAL A 126 5.05 13.10 10.10
N GLU A 127 4.72 14.12 10.89
CA GLU A 127 3.50 14.93 10.74
C GLU A 127 3.49 15.69 9.42
N GLU A 128 4.63 16.29 9.02
CA GLU A 128 4.74 17.00 7.75
C GLU A 128 4.54 16.06 6.56
N ILE A 129 5.16 14.86 6.62
CA ILE A 129 5.00 13.84 5.59
C ILE A 129 3.57 13.31 5.56
N TYR A 130 2.96 13.09 6.73
CA TYR A 130 1.58 12.65 6.85
C TYR A 130 0.60 13.67 6.26
N ALA A 131 0.74 14.94 6.63
CA ALA A 131 -0.12 16.02 6.12
C ALA A 131 -0.08 16.14 4.59
N ASP A 132 1.08 15.89 3.99
CA ASP A 132 1.27 15.90 2.54
C ASP A 132 0.58 14.72 1.83
N ARG A 133 0.56 13.54 2.46
CA ARG A 133 0.12 12.29 1.83
C ARG A 133 -1.31 11.89 2.15
N VAL A 134 -1.85 12.30 3.29
CA VAL A 134 -3.16 11.82 3.77
C VAL A 134 -4.29 12.07 2.77
N ALA A 135 -4.30 13.23 2.12
CA ALA A 135 -5.28 13.56 1.10
C ALA A 135 -5.17 12.64 -0.13
N LEU A 136 -3.94 12.25 -0.52
CA LEU A 136 -3.70 11.33 -1.63
C LEU A 136 -4.11 9.89 -1.27
N TYR A 137 -3.79 9.42 -0.06
CA TYR A 137 -4.27 8.11 0.39
C TYR A 137 -5.79 8.04 0.34
N LYS A 138 -6.49 9.04 0.90
CA LYS A 138 -7.96 9.09 0.89
C LYS A 138 -8.55 9.20 -0.53
N LYS A 139 -7.87 9.89 -1.43
CA LYS A 139 -8.28 10.02 -2.84
C LYS A 139 -8.28 8.68 -3.58
N TYR A 140 -7.24 7.87 -3.36
CA TYR A 140 -7.07 6.62 -4.11
C TYR A 140 -7.70 5.40 -3.43
N ALA A 141 -7.95 5.46 -2.13
CA ALA A 141 -8.52 4.35 -1.38
C ALA A 141 -9.97 4.06 -1.79
N ASP A 142 -10.26 2.79 -2.02
CA ASP A 142 -11.62 2.27 -2.08
C ASP A 142 -12.15 1.95 -0.67
N ILE A 143 -11.23 1.58 0.23
CA ILE A 143 -11.51 1.24 1.62
C ILE A 143 -10.48 1.94 2.51
N THR A 144 -10.92 2.57 3.60
CA THR A 144 -10.05 3.09 4.66
C THR A 144 -10.23 2.28 5.92
N LEU A 145 -9.14 1.74 6.46
CA LEU A 145 -9.12 0.97 7.69
C LEU A 145 -8.31 1.70 8.75
N ASN A 146 -8.95 2.11 9.83
CA ASN A 146 -8.27 2.70 10.97
C ASN A 146 -7.68 1.62 11.87
N GLU A 147 -6.34 1.64 12.04
CA GLU A 147 -5.59 0.67 12.82
C GLU A 147 -5.25 1.15 14.24
N GLN A 148 -5.67 2.35 14.64
CA GLN A 148 -5.34 2.91 15.94
C GLN A 148 -5.80 1.99 17.09
N GLY A 149 -4.86 1.63 17.95
CA GLY A 149 -5.12 0.77 19.12
C GLY A 149 -5.35 -0.71 18.80
N LYS A 150 -5.23 -1.14 17.54
CA LYS A 150 -5.45 -2.52 17.14
C LYS A 150 -4.14 -3.31 17.00
N GLN A 151 -4.22 -4.60 17.29
CA GLN A 151 -3.15 -5.55 16.99
C GLN A 151 -3.26 -6.02 15.54
N ILE A 152 -2.15 -6.46 14.95
CA ILE A 152 -2.09 -6.99 13.57
C ILE A 152 -3.18 -8.05 13.33
N ARG A 153 -3.43 -8.93 14.29
CA ARG A 153 -4.43 -9.99 14.17
C ARG A 153 -5.85 -9.43 14.01
N GLU A 154 -6.21 -8.42 14.78
CA GLU A 154 -7.53 -7.77 14.72
C GLU A 154 -7.72 -7.07 13.37
N THR A 155 -6.68 -6.36 12.91
CA THR A 155 -6.71 -5.70 11.61
C THR A 155 -6.83 -6.70 10.45
N VAL A 156 -6.16 -7.85 10.54
CA VAL A 156 -6.29 -8.93 9.55
C VAL A 156 -7.71 -9.50 9.52
N GLU A 157 -8.36 -9.72 10.68
CA GLU A 157 -9.74 -10.19 10.72
C GLU A 157 -10.69 -9.17 10.08
N MET A 158 -10.55 -7.89 10.40
CA MET A 158 -11.37 -6.83 9.79
C MET A 158 -11.18 -6.77 8.26
N LEU A 159 -9.94 -6.87 7.76
CA LEU A 159 -9.66 -6.93 6.32
C LEU A 159 -10.26 -8.17 5.67
N TYR A 160 -10.18 -9.30 6.33
CA TYR A 160 -10.77 -10.56 5.85
C TYR A 160 -12.28 -10.44 5.70
N ASP A 161 -12.97 -9.90 6.69
CA ASP A 161 -14.42 -9.70 6.66
C ASP A 161 -14.84 -8.74 5.54
N ILE A 162 -14.08 -7.64 5.37
CA ILE A 162 -14.29 -6.69 4.28
C ILE A 162 -14.09 -7.39 2.92
N CYS A 163 -13.03 -8.19 2.77
CA CYS A 163 -12.78 -8.95 1.54
C CYS A 163 -13.92 -9.91 1.21
N LEU A 164 -14.49 -10.60 2.19
CA LEU A 164 -15.65 -11.49 2.01
C LEU A 164 -16.89 -10.73 1.54
N LEU A 165 -17.18 -9.56 2.12
CA LEU A 165 -18.31 -8.73 1.74
C LEU A 165 -18.19 -8.21 0.29
N TYR A 166 -16.98 -7.85 -0.14
CA TYR A 166 -16.73 -7.42 -1.52
C TYR A 166 -16.85 -8.55 -2.54
N THR A 167 -16.45 -9.77 -2.18
CA THR A 167 -16.61 -10.94 -3.07
C THR A 167 -18.08 -11.34 -3.24
N SER A 168 -18.87 -11.25 -2.18
CA SER A 168 -20.32 -11.56 -2.24
C SER A 168 -21.08 -10.59 -3.15
N ARG A 169 -20.77 -9.29 -3.09
CA ARG A 169 -21.39 -8.27 -3.95
C ARG A 169 -21.02 -8.41 -5.43
N ALA A 170 -19.78 -8.79 -5.73
CA ALA A 170 -19.35 -9.02 -7.11
C ALA A 170 -20.11 -10.19 -7.76
N HIS A 171 -20.40 -11.23 -7.02
CA HIS A 171 -21.21 -12.38 -7.51
C HIS A 171 -22.69 -12.03 -7.73
N GLU A 172 -23.28 -11.15 -6.92
CA GLU A 172 -24.67 -10.68 -7.11
C GLU A 172 -24.81 -9.85 -8.38
N THR A 173 -23.84 -8.96 -8.68
CA THR A 173 -23.88 -8.14 -9.90
C THR A 173 -23.64 -8.93 -11.19
N GLU A 174 -22.82 -9.98 -11.17
CA GLU A 174 -22.66 -10.87 -12.33
C GLU A 174 -23.91 -11.75 -12.56
N ALA A 175 -24.55 -12.21 -11.51
CA ALA A 175 -25.79 -13.02 -11.61
C ALA A 175 -26.96 -12.20 -12.20
N ASP A 176 -27.06 -10.89 -11.86
CA ASP A 176 -28.08 -9.98 -12.41
C ASP A 176 -27.87 -9.64 -13.89
N LEU A 177 -26.63 -9.75 -14.40
CA LEU A 177 -26.31 -9.50 -15.82
C LEU A 177 -26.55 -10.71 -16.73
N VAL A 178 -26.61 -11.93 -16.16
CA VAL A 178 -26.85 -13.17 -16.91
C VAL A 178 -28.34 -13.49 -17.05
N CYS A 179 -29.23 -12.82 -16.28
CA CYS A 179 -30.70 -13.03 -16.31
C CYS A 179 -31.48 -11.98 -17.13
N ARG A 180 -30.82 -11.30 -18.09
CA ARG A 180 -31.52 -10.41 -19.04
C ARG A 180 -31.28 -10.82 -20.49
#